data_de15a5d5d841eac73d3ee9c46008580b
#
_entry.id   de15a5d5d841eac73d3ee9c46008580b
#
_cell.length_a   1.000
_cell.length_b   1.000
_cell.length_c   1.000
_cell.angle_alpha   90.00
_cell.angle_beta   90.00
_cell.angle_gamma   90.00
#
_symmetry.space_group_name_H-M   'P 1'
#
loop_
_entity.id
_entity.type
_entity.pdbx_description
1 polymer ?
#
loop_
_entity_poly.entity_id
_entity_poly.type
_entity_poly.pdbx_seq_one_letter_code
_entity_poly.pdbx_strand_id
1 'polypeptide(L)'
;MIHINGLKAGGRFKILIAIIIFSAIILFHEFGHFLFAKLNGISVTEFSLGMGPRLWSFQKGETRYSLKLLPLGGSCAMVGEDTAEEEIPGSFNAASVWGRISVVAAGPIFNFILAFVLAVIIVGFVGYDPAEVLEVDKNSAAAEAGLQNGDIITEYDGYHVDLAKDLYVYMYLNDLKEGDTVTLKVRRDGRTETISYTPDVSVRYLLGFNRSDASSMTVESLIDGMPLQEAGLQPGDTITAINGVEIADGETYDAYLAEHPLSSESVEITYDRDGLDYTATITPKEYRTPQLGFSYNLGYTKTSGLRILKYGEIGRAHV
;
A
#
# COMPACT_ATOMS: atom_id res chain seq x y z
N MET A 1 1.83 -32.23 -13.30
CA MET A 1 2.38 -31.51 -14.48
C MET A 1 1.39 -30.53 -15.13
N ILE A 2 0.41 -29.98 -14.41
CA ILE A 2 -0.71 -29.18 -14.99
C ILE A 2 -0.73 -27.69 -14.55
N HIS A 3 0.19 -27.22 -13.69
CA HIS A 3 0.13 -25.86 -13.15
C HIS A 3 1.09 -24.83 -13.77
N ILE A 4 1.94 -25.19 -14.72
CA ILE A 4 2.95 -24.27 -15.27
C ILE A 4 2.41 -23.43 -16.46
N ASN A 5 1.40 -23.89 -17.17
CA ASN A 5 0.88 -23.18 -18.36
C ASN A 5 -0.03 -21.98 -18.05
N GLY A 6 -0.76 -21.99 -16.94
CA GLY A 6 -1.63 -20.88 -16.53
C GLY A 6 -0.85 -19.64 -16.07
N LEU A 7 0.27 -19.80 -15.39
CA LEU A 7 1.15 -18.73 -14.93
C LEU A 7 1.85 -18.00 -16.09
N LYS A 8 2.19 -18.74 -17.18
CA LYS A 8 2.82 -18.15 -18.37
C LYS A 8 1.86 -17.29 -19.20
N ALA A 9 0.59 -17.66 -19.31
CA ALA A 9 -0.41 -16.89 -20.03
C ALA A 9 -0.78 -15.60 -19.28
N GLY A 10 -0.97 -15.66 -17.96
CA GLY A 10 -1.24 -14.49 -17.12
C GLY A 10 -0.08 -13.48 -17.08
N GLY A 11 1.17 -13.93 -17.12
CA GLY A 11 2.35 -13.07 -17.19
C GLY A 11 2.44 -12.29 -18.50
N ARG A 12 2.20 -12.92 -19.63
CA ARG A 12 2.23 -12.26 -20.94
C ARG A 12 1.14 -11.18 -21.07
N PHE A 13 -0.05 -11.43 -20.56
CA PHE A 13 -1.15 -10.47 -20.55
C PHE A 13 -0.84 -9.25 -19.67
N LYS A 14 -0.23 -9.45 -18.49
CA LYS A 14 0.23 -8.36 -17.63
C LYS A 14 1.28 -7.48 -18.28
N ILE A 15 2.25 -8.08 -19.00
CA ILE A 15 3.28 -7.35 -19.74
C ILE A 15 2.65 -6.52 -20.86
N LEU A 16 1.69 -7.08 -21.62
CA LEU A 16 1.00 -6.35 -22.68
C LEU A 16 0.25 -5.13 -22.11
N ILE A 17 -0.48 -5.29 -21.02
CA ILE A 17 -1.17 -4.19 -20.34
C ILE A 17 -0.17 -3.13 -19.90
N ALA A 18 0.95 -3.53 -19.27
CA ALA A 18 1.98 -2.59 -18.85
C ALA A 18 2.56 -1.77 -19.99
N ILE A 19 2.82 -2.40 -21.14
CA ILE A 19 3.28 -1.71 -22.37
C ILE A 19 2.23 -0.71 -22.86
N ILE A 20 0.95 -1.08 -22.88
CA ILE A 20 -0.14 -0.19 -23.33
C ILE A 20 -0.24 1.03 -22.41
N ILE A 21 -0.23 0.82 -21.09
CA ILE A 21 -0.30 1.91 -20.10
C ILE A 21 0.91 2.84 -20.25
N PHE A 22 2.11 2.28 -20.32
CA PHE A 22 3.34 3.05 -20.47
C PHE A 22 3.33 3.87 -21.76
N SER A 23 2.91 3.26 -22.88
CA SER A 23 2.79 3.96 -24.18
C SER A 23 1.75 5.11 -24.13
N ALA A 24 0.64 4.90 -23.42
CA ALA A 24 -0.37 5.94 -23.23
C ALA A 24 0.18 7.13 -22.42
N ILE A 25 0.90 6.87 -21.32
CA ILE A 25 1.52 7.91 -20.50
C ILE A 25 2.50 8.76 -21.34
N ILE A 26 3.37 8.10 -22.13
CA ILE A 26 4.32 8.81 -22.98
C ILE A 26 3.59 9.61 -24.06
N LEU A 27 2.59 9.01 -24.71
CA LEU A 27 1.82 9.72 -25.73
C LEU A 27 1.17 11.00 -25.19
N PHE A 28 0.61 10.96 -23.98
CA PHE A 28 0.05 12.14 -23.33
C PHE A 28 1.13 13.17 -22.97
N HIS A 29 2.30 12.74 -22.54
CA HIS A 29 3.45 13.60 -22.28
C HIS A 29 3.86 14.33 -23.56
N GLU A 30 4.11 13.61 -24.64
CA GLU A 30 4.50 14.17 -25.95
C GLU A 30 3.39 15.06 -26.53
N PHE A 31 2.13 14.71 -26.30
CA PHE A 31 0.99 15.52 -26.72
C PHE A 31 0.97 16.88 -26.00
N GLY A 32 1.40 16.95 -24.74
CA GLY A 32 1.58 18.20 -24.01
C GLY A 32 2.59 19.11 -24.72
N HIS A 33 3.77 18.60 -25.03
CA HIS A 33 4.78 19.33 -25.79
C HIS A 33 4.26 19.77 -27.16
N PHE A 34 3.63 18.88 -27.89
CA PHE A 34 3.03 19.16 -29.20
C PHE A 34 2.03 20.31 -29.17
N LEU A 35 1.08 20.24 -28.23
CA LEU A 35 0.02 21.25 -28.11
C LEU A 35 0.59 22.63 -27.81
N PHE A 36 1.50 22.70 -26.81
CA PHE A 36 2.10 23.98 -26.43
C PHE A 36 3.10 24.51 -27.42
N ALA A 37 3.80 23.65 -28.18
CA ALA A 37 4.61 24.07 -29.33
C ALA A 37 3.74 24.78 -30.37
N LYS A 38 2.61 24.16 -30.76
CA LYS A 38 1.66 24.76 -31.72
C LYS A 38 1.05 26.07 -31.21
N LEU A 39 0.68 26.15 -29.94
CA LEU A 39 0.13 27.38 -29.31
C LEU A 39 1.14 28.53 -29.31
N ASN A 40 2.43 28.24 -29.21
CA ASN A 40 3.51 29.23 -29.24
C ASN A 40 4.07 29.49 -30.65
N GLY A 41 3.44 28.95 -31.71
CA GLY A 41 3.89 29.15 -33.10
C GLY A 41 5.16 28.38 -33.43
N ILE A 42 5.55 27.36 -32.64
CA ILE A 42 6.71 26.52 -32.94
C ILE A 42 6.32 25.41 -33.91
N SER A 43 7.10 25.28 -34.94
CA SER A 43 6.88 24.27 -36.00
C SER A 43 7.29 22.88 -35.48
N VAL A 44 6.34 21.94 -35.49
CA VAL A 44 6.57 20.54 -35.18
C VAL A 44 6.70 19.74 -36.46
N THR A 45 7.88 19.16 -36.70
CA THR A 45 8.19 18.38 -37.88
C THR A 45 7.66 16.97 -37.83
N GLU A 46 7.77 16.30 -36.69
CA GLU A 46 7.22 14.97 -36.50
C GLU A 46 6.59 14.82 -35.07
N PHE A 47 5.41 14.23 -35.02
CA PHE A 47 4.79 13.73 -33.82
C PHE A 47 4.64 12.21 -33.94
N SER A 48 5.33 11.43 -33.10
CA SER A 48 5.35 9.99 -33.24
C SER A 48 4.97 9.24 -31.96
N LEU A 49 4.26 8.12 -32.16
CA LEU A 49 4.07 7.10 -31.16
C LEU A 49 5.03 5.95 -31.44
N GLY A 50 5.81 5.57 -30.41
CA GLY A 50 6.79 4.50 -30.48
C GLY A 50 8.18 4.96 -30.93
N MET A 51 9.10 4.02 -30.96
CA MET A 51 10.50 4.20 -31.35
C MET A 51 10.90 3.24 -32.48
N GLY A 52 12.04 3.50 -33.13
CA GLY A 52 12.61 2.66 -34.18
C GLY A 52 12.01 2.92 -35.59
N PRO A 53 12.00 1.91 -36.46
CA PRO A 53 11.52 2.06 -37.82
C PRO A 53 10.06 2.47 -37.91
N ARG A 54 9.75 3.35 -38.85
CA ARG A 54 8.39 3.83 -39.10
C ARG A 54 7.56 2.75 -39.81
N LEU A 55 6.43 2.37 -39.19
CA LEU A 55 5.47 1.42 -39.78
C LEU A 55 4.44 2.11 -40.62
N TRP A 56 3.96 3.27 -40.21
CA TRP A 56 2.94 4.03 -40.87
C TRP A 56 3.10 5.52 -40.55
N SER A 57 2.78 6.39 -41.56
CA SER A 57 2.75 7.82 -41.33
C SER A 57 1.85 8.54 -42.33
N PHE A 58 1.37 9.71 -41.90
CA PHE A 58 0.69 10.66 -42.79
C PHE A 58 1.16 12.09 -42.49
N GLN A 59 1.06 12.95 -43.48
CA GLN A 59 1.40 14.36 -43.38
C GLN A 59 0.13 15.19 -43.23
N LYS A 60 0.09 16.10 -42.25
CA LYS A 60 -0.97 17.10 -42.13
C LYS A 60 -0.36 18.46 -41.82
N GLY A 61 -0.42 19.37 -42.81
CA GLY A 61 0.32 20.64 -42.75
C GLY A 61 1.82 20.37 -42.69
N GLU A 62 2.52 21.04 -41.80
CA GLU A 62 3.97 20.88 -41.59
C GLU A 62 4.35 19.66 -40.75
N THR A 63 3.40 19.05 -40.07
CA THR A 63 3.67 17.97 -39.10
C THR A 63 3.43 16.61 -39.77
N ARG A 64 4.41 15.70 -39.61
CA ARG A 64 4.29 14.28 -39.92
C ARG A 64 3.85 13.54 -38.65
N TYR A 65 2.76 12.80 -38.75
CA TYR A 65 2.28 11.90 -37.71
C TYR A 65 2.74 10.49 -38.00
N SER A 66 3.45 9.83 -37.10
CA SER A 66 4.08 8.53 -37.32
C SER A 66 3.75 7.51 -36.24
N LEU A 67 3.56 6.26 -36.67
CA LEU A 67 3.56 5.09 -35.82
C LEU A 67 4.84 4.29 -36.07
N LYS A 68 5.62 4.04 -35.03
CA LYS A 68 6.90 3.34 -35.12
C LYS A 68 6.79 1.92 -34.50
N LEU A 69 7.74 1.06 -34.82
CA LEU A 69 7.68 -0.39 -34.58
C LEU A 69 7.61 -0.74 -33.09
N LEU A 70 8.43 -0.10 -32.26
CA LEU A 70 8.49 -0.39 -30.83
C LEU A 70 7.49 0.49 -30.09
N PRO A 71 6.48 -0.07 -29.40
CA PRO A 71 5.46 0.70 -28.69
C PRO A 71 6.00 1.26 -27.36
N LEU A 72 7.26 1.59 -27.32
CA LEU A 72 7.96 2.16 -26.17
C LEU A 72 8.42 3.56 -26.56
N GLY A 73 7.87 4.58 -25.90
CA GLY A 73 8.25 5.95 -26.18
C GLY A 73 7.34 6.68 -27.16
N GLY A 74 7.77 7.87 -27.51
CA GLY A 74 7.18 8.79 -28.45
C GLY A 74 8.17 9.90 -28.75
N SER A 75 7.85 10.81 -29.67
CA SER A 75 8.63 12.01 -29.87
C SER A 75 7.79 13.14 -30.48
N CYS A 76 8.08 14.36 -30.00
CA CYS A 76 7.59 15.58 -30.56
C CYS A 76 8.81 16.38 -31.09
N ALA A 77 9.20 16.17 -32.33
CA ALA A 77 10.36 16.84 -32.92
C ALA A 77 10.00 18.26 -33.35
N MET A 78 10.67 19.25 -32.77
CA MET A 78 10.47 20.66 -33.08
C MET A 78 11.63 21.22 -33.92
N VAL A 79 11.35 22.21 -34.74
CA VAL A 79 12.39 22.91 -35.49
C VAL A 79 13.29 23.66 -34.50
N GLY A 80 14.61 23.49 -34.63
CA GLY A 80 15.60 24.22 -33.83
C GLY A 80 15.75 23.76 -32.37
N GLU A 81 15.23 22.59 -32.02
CA GLU A 81 15.38 22.03 -30.66
C GLU A 81 16.81 21.52 -30.40
N ASP A 82 17.40 20.84 -31.42
CA ASP A 82 18.71 20.19 -31.30
C ASP A 82 19.88 21.06 -31.81
N THR A 83 19.60 22.23 -32.36
CA THR A 83 20.63 23.09 -32.94
C THR A 83 20.68 24.45 -32.24
N ALA A 84 21.83 24.78 -31.69
CA ALA A 84 22.04 26.02 -30.93
C ALA A 84 22.13 27.28 -31.82
N GLU A 85 22.15 27.16 -33.17
CA GLU A 85 22.70 28.21 -34.03
C GLU A 85 21.68 28.95 -34.91
N GLU A 86 20.41 28.55 -35.00
CA GLU A 86 19.49 29.24 -35.91
C GLU A 86 18.18 29.67 -35.25
N GLU A 87 18.03 30.99 -35.02
CA GLU A 87 16.73 31.63 -34.74
C GLU A 87 15.92 31.75 -36.04
N ILE A 88 15.52 30.60 -36.60
CA ILE A 88 14.62 30.56 -37.77
C ILE A 88 13.20 30.87 -37.23
N PRO A 89 12.42 31.74 -37.93
CA PRO A 89 11.01 31.94 -37.58
C PRO A 89 10.25 30.62 -37.44
N GLY A 90 9.58 30.40 -36.31
CA GLY A 90 8.90 29.14 -35.98
C GLY A 90 9.79 28.07 -35.36
N SER A 91 11.07 28.34 -35.06
CA SER A 91 11.92 27.43 -34.31
C SER A 91 11.68 27.53 -32.79
N PHE A 92 12.03 26.48 -32.08
CA PHE A 92 11.99 26.46 -30.60
C PHE A 92 12.87 27.58 -30.01
N ASN A 93 14.06 27.81 -30.61
CA ASN A 93 15.01 28.81 -30.10
C ASN A 93 14.55 30.26 -30.38
N ALA A 94 13.77 30.49 -31.45
CA ALA A 94 13.19 31.81 -31.73
C ALA A 94 11.95 32.14 -30.86
N ALA A 95 11.39 31.15 -30.16
CA ALA A 95 10.24 31.38 -29.31
C ALA A 95 10.66 32.14 -28.02
N SER A 96 9.71 32.90 -27.48
CA SER A 96 9.94 33.60 -26.20
C SER A 96 10.36 32.64 -25.07
N VAL A 97 11.09 33.16 -24.09
CA VAL A 97 11.51 32.35 -22.92
C VAL A 97 10.30 31.68 -22.25
N TRP A 98 9.19 32.39 -22.07
CA TRP A 98 7.97 31.84 -21.49
C TRP A 98 7.31 30.80 -22.39
N GLY A 99 7.37 30.99 -23.72
CA GLY A 99 6.94 29.99 -24.67
C GLY A 99 7.72 28.69 -24.54
N ARG A 100 9.03 28.76 -24.50
CA ARG A 100 9.91 27.60 -24.30
C ARG A 100 9.65 26.88 -22.97
N ILE A 101 9.56 27.66 -21.86
CA ILE A 101 9.23 27.11 -20.55
C ILE A 101 7.87 26.39 -20.57
N SER A 102 6.87 27.02 -21.21
CA SER A 102 5.52 26.42 -21.29
C SER A 102 5.53 25.09 -22.07
N VAL A 103 6.30 25.01 -23.16
CA VAL A 103 6.45 23.76 -23.93
C VAL A 103 7.12 22.69 -23.09
N VAL A 104 8.24 22.99 -22.42
CA VAL A 104 8.96 22.00 -21.59
C VAL A 104 8.10 21.53 -20.43
N ALA A 105 7.40 22.44 -19.76
CA ALA A 105 6.54 22.12 -18.61
C ALA A 105 5.28 21.35 -19.03
N ALA A 106 4.81 21.48 -20.27
CA ALA A 106 3.56 20.89 -20.71
C ALA A 106 3.56 19.36 -20.66
N GLY A 107 4.68 18.69 -20.98
CA GLY A 107 4.79 17.24 -20.89
C GLY A 107 4.45 16.70 -19.50
N PRO A 108 5.19 17.09 -18.44
CA PRO A 108 4.87 16.69 -17.07
C PRO A 108 3.46 17.10 -16.63
N ILE A 109 3.00 18.31 -16.97
CA ILE A 109 1.65 18.78 -16.61
C ILE A 109 0.58 17.87 -17.22
N PHE A 110 0.71 17.45 -18.46
CA PHE A 110 -0.24 16.54 -19.09
C PHE A 110 -0.26 15.16 -18.43
N ASN A 111 0.87 14.68 -17.92
CA ASN A 111 0.88 13.44 -17.14
C ASN A 111 0.13 13.59 -15.80
N PHE A 112 0.23 14.74 -15.14
CA PHE A 112 -0.57 15.02 -13.95
C PHE A 112 -2.06 15.09 -14.27
N ILE A 113 -2.45 15.70 -15.39
CA ILE A 113 -3.84 15.72 -15.85
C ILE A 113 -4.34 14.31 -16.15
N LEU A 114 -3.54 13.49 -16.85
CA LEU A 114 -3.88 12.09 -17.12
C LEU A 114 -4.06 11.29 -15.84
N ALA A 115 -3.11 11.42 -14.88
CA ALA A 115 -3.19 10.74 -13.60
C ALA A 115 -4.48 11.12 -12.83
N PHE A 116 -4.84 12.41 -12.82
CA PHE A 116 -6.07 12.87 -12.21
C PHE A 116 -7.33 12.28 -12.90
N VAL A 117 -7.38 12.30 -14.21
CA VAL A 117 -8.50 11.73 -14.98
C VAL A 117 -8.65 10.24 -14.70
N LEU A 118 -7.54 9.50 -14.72
CA LEU A 118 -7.55 8.06 -14.41
C LEU A 118 -7.97 7.79 -12.96
N ALA A 119 -7.50 8.58 -11.99
CA ALA A 119 -7.91 8.46 -10.60
C ALA A 119 -9.42 8.70 -10.43
N VAL A 120 -9.98 9.73 -11.08
CA VAL A 120 -11.42 10.01 -11.10
C VAL A 120 -12.22 8.84 -11.68
N ILE A 121 -11.74 8.25 -12.78
CA ILE A 121 -12.35 7.07 -13.40
C ILE A 121 -12.31 5.88 -12.42
N ILE A 122 -11.16 5.58 -11.83
CA ILE A 122 -11.01 4.47 -10.88
C ILE A 122 -11.94 4.65 -9.69
N VAL A 123 -11.93 5.82 -9.05
CA VAL A 123 -12.82 6.13 -7.91
C VAL A 123 -14.30 6.02 -8.31
N GLY A 124 -14.66 6.42 -9.54
CA GLY A 124 -16.01 6.27 -10.05
C GLY A 124 -16.47 4.82 -10.21
N PHE A 125 -15.57 3.93 -10.62
CA PHE A 125 -15.87 2.51 -10.83
C PHE A 125 -15.64 1.65 -9.59
N VAL A 126 -14.56 1.86 -8.86
CA VAL A 126 -14.15 1.04 -7.70
C VAL A 126 -14.71 1.61 -6.40
N GLY A 127 -14.67 2.93 -6.23
CA GLY A 127 -14.99 3.62 -4.99
C GLY A 127 -13.73 4.16 -4.32
N TYR A 128 -13.86 4.55 -3.05
CA TYR A 128 -12.78 5.02 -2.18
C TYR A 128 -12.80 4.20 -0.88
N ASP A 129 -11.73 4.24 -0.11
CA ASP A 129 -11.56 3.50 1.15
C ASP A 129 -11.71 4.43 2.37
N PRO A 130 -12.95 4.70 2.85
CA PRO A 130 -13.14 5.50 4.05
C PRO A 130 -12.61 4.75 5.28
N ALA A 131 -12.07 5.48 6.25
CA ALA A 131 -11.76 4.93 7.57
C ALA A 131 -13.05 4.75 8.40
N GLU A 132 -13.96 3.89 7.91
CA GLU A 132 -15.24 3.59 8.54
C GLU A 132 -15.05 2.52 9.63
N VAL A 133 -15.55 2.79 10.82
CA VAL A 133 -15.57 1.83 11.94
C VAL A 133 -16.55 0.70 11.60
N LEU A 134 -16.04 -0.52 11.45
CA LEU A 134 -16.85 -1.70 11.14
C LEU A 134 -17.46 -2.31 12.39
N GLU A 135 -16.63 -2.50 13.41
CA GLU A 135 -17.04 -3.12 14.65
C GLU A 135 -16.33 -2.46 15.82
N VAL A 136 -17.08 -2.16 16.86
CA VAL A 136 -16.58 -1.70 18.15
C VAL A 136 -16.77 -2.82 19.16
N ASP A 137 -15.70 -3.20 19.88
CA ASP A 137 -15.73 -4.24 20.89
C ASP A 137 -16.63 -3.79 22.07
N LYS A 138 -17.66 -4.56 22.37
CA LYS A 138 -18.76 -4.16 23.27
C LYS A 138 -18.35 -3.71 24.67
N ASN A 139 -17.23 -4.24 25.18
CA ASN A 139 -16.73 -3.95 26.51
C ASN A 139 -15.42 -3.18 26.48
N SER A 140 -15.13 -2.49 25.38
CA SER A 140 -13.89 -1.72 25.22
C SER A 140 -14.03 -0.28 25.70
N ALA A 141 -12.92 0.33 26.07
CA ALA A 141 -12.84 1.76 26.37
C ALA A 141 -13.33 2.64 25.21
N ALA A 142 -13.17 2.19 23.97
CA ALA A 142 -13.70 2.87 22.78
C ALA A 142 -15.23 2.89 22.76
N ALA A 143 -15.88 1.77 23.12
CA ALA A 143 -17.35 1.69 23.24
C ALA A 143 -17.88 2.58 24.37
N GLU A 144 -17.24 2.54 25.55
CA GLU A 144 -17.60 3.38 26.70
C GLU A 144 -17.45 4.87 26.39
N ALA A 145 -16.47 5.24 25.59
CA ALA A 145 -16.28 6.61 25.10
C ALA A 145 -17.29 7.04 24.03
N GLY A 146 -18.14 6.12 23.55
CA GLY A 146 -19.22 6.39 22.63
C GLY A 146 -18.89 6.23 21.16
N LEU A 147 -17.80 5.55 20.80
CA LEU A 147 -17.53 5.17 19.40
C LEU A 147 -18.58 4.15 18.93
N GLN A 148 -19.01 4.24 17.69
CA GLN A 148 -20.09 3.41 17.13
C GLN A 148 -19.71 2.85 15.75
N ASN A 149 -20.30 1.72 15.41
CA ASN A 149 -20.23 1.16 14.07
C ASN A 149 -20.80 2.15 13.05
N GLY A 150 -20.12 2.33 11.92
CA GLY A 150 -20.49 3.28 10.86
C GLY A 150 -19.91 4.69 11.05
N ASP A 151 -19.23 4.98 12.17
CA ASP A 151 -18.47 6.22 12.32
C ASP A 151 -17.37 6.30 11.27
N ILE A 152 -17.19 7.45 10.64
CA ILE A 152 -16.08 7.66 9.71
C ILE A 152 -15.03 8.51 10.41
N ILE A 153 -13.86 7.91 10.70
CA ILE A 153 -12.73 8.59 11.31
C ILE A 153 -12.18 9.61 10.34
N THR A 154 -12.11 10.87 10.75
CA THR A 154 -11.60 12.01 9.96
C THR A 154 -10.33 12.61 10.56
N GLU A 155 -10.04 12.28 11.81
CA GLU A 155 -8.79 12.68 12.49
C GLU A 155 -8.46 11.64 13.57
N TYR A 156 -7.17 11.32 13.71
CA TYR A 156 -6.62 10.45 14.75
C TYR A 156 -5.44 11.18 15.41
N ASP A 157 -5.55 11.52 16.69
CA ASP A 157 -4.54 12.25 17.48
C ASP A 157 -4.00 13.52 16.77
N GLY A 158 -4.92 14.29 16.17
CA GLY A 158 -4.58 15.50 15.42
C GLY A 158 -4.13 15.26 13.97
N TYR A 159 -3.89 14.00 13.58
CA TYR A 159 -3.55 13.66 12.20
C TYR A 159 -4.82 13.54 11.34
N HIS A 160 -4.86 14.25 10.22
CA HIS A 160 -6.01 14.25 9.31
C HIS A 160 -6.09 12.92 8.53
N VAL A 161 -7.28 12.33 8.50
CA VAL A 161 -7.59 11.05 7.85
C VAL A 161 -8.62 11.27 6.76
N ASP A 162 -8.23 11.16 5.51
CA ASP A 162 -9.14 11.16 4.35
C ASP A 162 -9.50 9.73 3.89
N LEU A 163 -8.54 8.80 3.97
CA LEU A 163 -8.66 7.40 3.55
C LEU A 163 -8.26 6.46 4.71
N ALA A 164 -8.75 5.23 4.68
CA ALA A 164 -8.36 4.22 5.65
C ALA A 164 -6.85 3.93 5.62
N LYS A 165 -6.22 4.10 4.46
CA LYS A 165 -4.75 3.99 4.32
C LYS A 165 -3.99 5.04 5.12
N ASP A 166 -4.52 6.26 5.25
CA ASP A 166 -3.87 7.31 6.05
C ASP A 166 -3.79 6.88 7.50
N LEU A 167 -4.91 6.35 8.04
CA LEU A 167 -4.98 5.82 9.38
C LEU A 167 -4.03 4.64 9.58
N TYR A 168 -4.01 3.70 8.62
CA TYR A 168 -3.10 2.55 8.67
C TYR A 168 -1.64 2.97 8.71
N VAL A 169 -1.22 3.88 7.81
CA VAL A 169 0.17 4.37 7.74
C VAL A 169 0.54 5.14 9.01
N TYR A 170 -0.36 5.99 9.50
CA TYR A 170 -0.12 6.72 10.74
C TYR A 170 0.11 5.77 11.92
N MET A 171 -0.75 4.76 12.12
CA MET A 171 -0.63 3.80 13.20
C MET A 171 0.59 2.88 13.03
N TYR A 172 1.00 2.58 11.80
CA TYR A 172 2.22 1.81 11.54
C TYR A 172 3.50 2.57 11.92
N LEU A 173 3.50 3.89 11.77
CA LEU A 173 4.65 4.74 12.08
C LEU A 173 4.67 5.23 13.53
N ASN A 174 3.55 5.16 14.24
CA ASN A 174 3.38 5.67 15.59
C ASN A 174 2.80 4.57 16.48
N ASP A 175 3.69 3.84 17.15
CA ASP A 175 3.29 2.77 18.05
C ASP A 175 2.43 3.30 19.20
N LEU A 176 1.26 2.71 19.37
CA LEU A 176 0.39 2.97 20.52
C LEU A 176 0.99 2.31 21.78
N LYS A 177 1.18 3.10 22.82
CA LYS A 177 1.77 2.64 24.10
C LYS A 177 0.71 2.53 25.18
N GLU A 178 0.99 1.69 26.16
CA GLU A 178 0.16 1.60 27.36
C GLU A 178 0.06 2.95 28.07
N GLY A 179 -1.15 3.37 28.36
CA GLY A 179 -1.46 4.64 29.00
C GLY A 179 -1.61 5.84 28.04
N ASP A 180 -1.34 5.65 26.75
CA ASP A 180 -1.61 6.70 25.77
C ASP A 180 -3.12 6.98 25.69
N THR A 181 -3.48 8.22 25.43
CA THR A 181 -4.86 8.60 25.15
C THR A 181 -5.05 8.74 23.66
N VAL A 182 -5.99 8.01 23.09
CA VAL A 182 -6.41 8.13 21.68
C VAL A 182 -7.51 9.16 21.58
N THR A 183 -7.36 10.12 20.67
CA THR A 183 -8.39 11.12 20.35
C THR A 183 -8.80 11.01 18.89
N LEU A 184 -10.08 10.70 18.67
CA LEU A 184 -10.67 10.57 17.35
C LEU A 184 -11.61 11.74 17.07
N LYS A 185 -11.58 12.31 15.85
CA LYS A 185 -12.73 13.02 15.30
C LYS A 185 -13.43 12.10 14.32
N VAL A 186 -14.70 11.86 14.57
CA VAL A 186 -15.52 11.00 13.72
C VAL A 186 -16.66 11.79 13.11
N ARG A 187 -17.09 11.37 11.93
CA ARG A 187 -18.30 11.89 11.29
C ARG A 187 -19.40 10.86 11.41
N ARG A 188 -20.46 11.22 12.15
CA ARG A 188 -21.68 10.42 12.38
C ARG A 188 -22.87 11.25 11.90
N ASP A 189 -23.70 10.73 11.01
CA ASP A 189 -24.92 11.38 10.49
C ASP A 189 -24.69 12.83 10.01
N GLY A 190 -23.50 13.08 9.40
CA GLY A 190 -23.13 14.40 8.89
C GLY A 190 -22.62 15.40 9.95
N ARG A 191 -22.54 15.00 11.22
CA ARG A 191 -21.96 15.79 12.32
C ARG A 191 -20.57 15.26 12.67
N THR A 192 -19.72 16.14 13.15
CA THR A 192 -18.40 15.76 13.68
C THR A 192 -18.50 15.66 15.19
N GLU A 193 -18.07 14.53 15.73
CA GLU A 193 -17.93 14.28 17.16
C GLU A 193 -16.48 14.01 17.50
N THR A 194 -16.07 14.40 18.73
CA THR A 194 -14.72 14.10 19.25
C THR A 194 -14.87 13.08 20.36
N ILE A 195 -14.12 11.99 20.24
CA ILE A 195 -14.11 10.86 21.17
C ILE A 195 -12.68 10.70 21.67
N SER A 196 -12.51 10.63 22.98
CA SER A 196 -11.19 10.42 23.60
C SER A 196 -11.29 9.32 24.64
N TYR A 197 -10.33 8.39 24.61
CA TYR A 197 -10.27 7.28 25.56
C TYR A 197 -8.82 6.77 25.71
N THR A 198 -8.56 6.08 26.81
CA THR A 198 -7.31 5.33 26.99
C THR A 198 -7.59 3.88 26.63
N PRO A 199 -6.91 3.31 25.62
CA PRO A 199 -7.12 1.93 25.18
C PRO A 199 -6.92 0.91 26.29
N ASP A 200 -7.75 -0.13 26.29
CA ASP A 200 -7.59 -1.29 27.15
C ASP A 200 -6.28 -2.00 26.84
N VAL A 201 -5.71 -2.68 27.84
CA VAL A 201 -4.47 -3.42 27.67
C VAL A 201 -4.77 -4.91 27.67
N SER A 202 -4.45 -5.59 26.57
CA SER A 202 -4.44 -7.05 26.52
C SER A 202 -3.12 -7.56 27.11
N VAL A 203 -3.24 -8.41 28.10
CA VAL A 203 -2.10 -9.09 28.74
C VAL A 203 -2.02 -10.51 28.20
N ARG A 204 -0.87 -10.87 27.63
CA ARG A 204 -0.57 -12.22 27.16
C ARG A 204 0.74 -12.68 27.77
N TYR A 205 0.85 -13.97 27.99
CA TYR A 205 2.09 -14.60 28.42
C TYR A 205 2.65 -15.39 27.25
N LEU A 206 3.92 -15.20 26.92
CA LEU A 206 4.54 -15.76 25.74
C LEU A 206 5.81 -16.52 26.09
N LEU A 207 6.07 -17.60 25.36
CA LEU A 207 7.31 -18.37 25.41
C LEU A 207 8.38 -17.80 24.47
N GLY A 208 7.99 -17.20 23.34
CA GLY A 208 8.85 -16.44 22.44
C GLY A 208 9.53 -17.25 21.34
N PHE A 209 8.75 -17.98 20.55
CA PHE A 209 9.24 -18.69 19.37
C PHE A 209 8.26 -18.61 18.19
N ASN A 210 8.77 -18.84 17.00
CA ASN A 210 7.98 -19.03 15.79
C ASN A 210 8.08 -20.49 15.35
N ARG A 211 6.97 -21.03 14.86
CA ARG A 211 6.88 -22.36 14.27
C ARG A 211 7.05 -22.27 12.75
N SER A 212 7.61 -23.29 12.12
CA SER A 212 7.77 -23.36 10.66
C SER A 212 6.43 -23.35 9.91
N ASP A 213 5.41 -23.93 10.51
CA ASP A 213 4.01 -23.89 10.09
C ASP A 213 3.07 -24.09 11.28
N ALA A 214 1.78 -23.90 11.08
CA ALA A 214 0.77 -24.00 12.15
C ALA A 214 0.65 -25.42 12.75
N SER A 215 1.00 -26.48 12.02
CA SER A 215 0.94 -27.86 12.47
C SER A 215 2.24 -28.34 13.15
N SER A 216 3.34 -27.63 12.95
CA SER A 216 4.65 -28.03 13.51
C SER A 216 4.86 -27.52 14.93
N MET A 217 5.61 -28.27 15.73
CA MET A 217 6.15 -27.83 17.02
C MET A 217 7.65 -27.60 16.96
N THR A 218 8.24 -27.69 15.78
CA THR A 218 9.66 -27.37 15.57
C THR A 218 9.87 -25.86 15.60
N VAL A 219 10.81 -25.43 16.41
CA VAL A 219 11.25 -24.03 16.54
C VAL A 219 11.94 -23.61 15.26
N GLU A 220 11.32 -22.74 14.47
CA GLU A 220 11.94 -22.13 13.30
C GLU A 220 12.89 -21.01 13.71
N SER A 221 12.42 -20.16 14.62
CA SER A 221 13.20 -19.05 15.17
C SER A 221 12.78 -18.72 16.59
N LEU A 222 13.69 -18.16 17.36
CA LEU A 222 13.47 -17.65 18.70
C LEU A 222 13.40 -16.12 18.67
N ILE A 223 12.60 -15.55 19.54
CA ILE A 223 12.48 -14.10 19.70
C ILE A 223 13.48 -13.65 20.76
N ASP A 224 14.31 -12.67 20.43
CA ASP A 224 15.38 -12.18 21.29
C ASP A 224 14.87 -11.70 22.66
N GLY A 225 15.54 -12.11 23.73
CA GLY A 225 15.19 -11.75 25.11
C GLY A 225 13.88 -12.36 25.60
N MET A 226 13.45 -13.46 24.97
CA MET A 226 12.26 -14.22 25.38
C MET A 226 12.64 -15.53 26.07
N PRO A 227 11.75 -16.08 26.91
CA PRO A 227 12.06 -17.17 27.82
C PRO A 227 12.66 -18.44 27.20
N LEU A 228 12.17 -18.88 26.05
CA LEU A 228 12.73 -20.09 25.39
C LEU A 228 14.19 -19.89 24.93
N GLN A 229 14.51 -18.68 24.45
CA GLN A 229 15.90 -18.36 24.07
C GLN A 229 16.80 -18.31 25.31
N GLU A 230 16.34 -17.68 26.39
CA GLU A 230 17.08 -17.59 27.64
C GLU A 230 17.31 -18.98 28.30
N ALA A 231 16.37 -19.90 28.10
CA ALA A 231 16.49 -21.29 28.53
C ALA A 231 17.42 -22.15 27.65
N GLY A 232 17.94 -21.59 26.55
CA GLY A 232 18.92 -22.26 25.69
C GLY A 232 18.32 -23.17 24.62
N LEU A 233 17.03 -23.03 24.31
CA LEU A 233 16.47 -23.66 23.12
C LEU A 233 17.10 -23.04 21.87
N GLN A 234 17.06 -23.78 20.76
CA GLN A 234 17.69 -23.43 19.49
C GLN A 234 16.71 -23.67 18.32
N PRO A 235 16.88 -22.95 17.21
CA PRO A 235 16.18 -23.31 15.99
C PRO A 235 16.48 -24.78 15.60
N GLY A 236 15.45 -25.53 15.26
CA GLY A 236 15.51 -26.97 14.99
C GLY A 236 15.04 -27.85 16.17
N ASP A 237 14.98 -27.34 17.41
CA ASP A 237 14.39 -28.08 18.53
C ASP A 237 12.90 -28.30 18.28
N THR A 238 12.39 -29.45 18.71
CA THR A 238 10.95 -29.76 18.60
C THR A 238 10.37 -29.90 20.00
N ILE A 239 9.39 -29.04 20.34
CA ILE A 239 8.70 -29.13 21.64
C ILE A 239 7.80 -30.37 21.63
N THR A 240 8.01 -31.29 22.59
CA THR A 240 7.32 -32.58 22.69
C THR A 240 6.35 -32.69 23.87
N ALA A 241 6.55 -31.88 24.94
CA ALA A 241 5.61 -31.84 26.05
C ALA A 241 5.62 -30.50 26.79
N ILE A 242 4.51 -30.17 27.45
CA ILE A 242 4.37 -29.04 28.38
C ILE A 242 3.78 -29.55 29.70
N ASN A 243 4.47 -29.30 30.81
CA ASN A 243 4.09 -29.80 32.13
C ASN A 243 3.80 -31.31 32.15
N GLY A 244 4.55 -32.08 31.38
CA GLY A 244 4.39 -33.53 31.22
C GLY A 244 3.22 -33.96 30.32
N VAL A 245 2.47 -33.03 29.75
CA VAL A 245 1.42 -33.34 28.78
C VAL A 245 2.05 -33.34 27.38
N GLU A 246 1.89 -34.46 26.66
CA GLU A 246 2.43 -34.63 25.31
C GLU A 246 1.80 -33.66 24.31
N ILE A 247 2.65 -33.01 23.51
CA ILE A 247 2.30 -32.06 22.45
C ILE A 247 2.78 -32.68 21.13
N ALA A 248 1.89 -33.34 20.43
CA ALA A 248 2.22 -34.02 19.19
C ALA A 248 2.41 -33.07 17.99
N ASP A 249 1.66 -31.98 17.97
CA ASP A 249 1.62 -31.02 16.86
C ASP A 249 1.10 -29.64 17.34
N GLY A 250 1.01 -28.71 16.39
CA GLY A 250 0.53 -27.37 16.68
C GLY A 250 -0.95 -27.29 17.08
N GLU A 251 -1.79 -28.20 16.59
CA GLU A 251 -3.21 -28.25 16.98
C GLU A 251 -3.34 -28.69 18.46
N THR A 252 -2.59 -29.71 18.86
CA THR A 252 -2.51 -30.17 20.26
C THR A 252 -1.97 -29.08 21.19
N TYR A 253 -0.97 -28.32 20.73
CA TYR A 253 -0.44 -27.17 21.46
C TYR A 253 -1.48 -26.08 21.67
N ASP A 254 -2.19 -25.69 20.60
CA ASP A 254 -3.20 -24.64 20.67
C ASP A 254 -4.40 -25.07 21.56
N ALA A 255 -4.80 -26.36 21.49
CA ALA A 255 -5.82 -26.94 22.37
C ALA A 255 -5.37 -26.97 23.84
N TYR A 256 -4.12 -27.36 24.12
CA TYR A 256 -3.56 -27.33 25.45
C TYR A 256 -3.58 -25.92 26.06
N LEU A 257 -3.15 -24.90 25.30
CA LEU A 257 -3.14 -23.52 25.77
C LEU A 257 -4.54 -22.92 25.94
N ALA A 258 -5.54 -23.42 25.21
CA ALA A 258 -6.93 -23.01 25.40
C ALA A 258 -7.49 -23.47 26.76
N GLU A 259 -7.07 -24.66 27.23
CA GLU A 259 -7.46 -25.21 28.52
C GLU A 259 -6.53 -24.76 29.66
N HIS A 260 -5.25 -24.54 29.37
CA HIS A 260 -4.19 -24.20 30.31
C HIS A 260 -3.44 -22.94 29.82
N PRO A 261 -4.07 -21.76 29.89
CA PRO A 261 -3.44 -20.54 29.42
C PRO A 261 -2.15 -20.24 30.20
N LEU A 262 -1.12 -19.81 29.46
CA LEU A 262 0.13 -19.38 30.10
C LEU A 262 -0.12 -18.20 31.03
N SER A 263 0.60 -18.20 32.15
CA SER A 263 0.55 -17.17 33.19
C SER A 263 1.97 -16.78 33.62
N SER A 264 2.08 -16.06 34.74
CA SER A 264 3.37 -15.78 35.39
C SER A 264 3.97 -17.01 36.11
N GLU A 265 3.26 -18.13 36.11
CA GLU A 265 3.77 -19.38 36.71
C GLU A 265 4.71 -20.07 35.71
N SER A 266 5.76 -20.71 36.30
CA SER A 266 6.72 -21.45 35.49
C SER A 266 6.08 -22.72 34.92
N VAL A 267 6.41 -23.03 33.68
CA VAL A 267 6.03 -24.25 32.98
C VAL A 267 7.27 -25.08 32.66
N GLU A 268 7.12 -26.39 32.70
CA GLU A 268 8.15 -27.31 32.24
C GLU A 268 7.96 -27.61 30.77
N ILE A 269 8.98 -27.36 29.94
CA ILE A 269 8.99 -27.64 28.50
C ILE A 269 9.95 -28.81 28.27
N THR A 270 9.45 -29.90 27.65
CA THR A 270 10.27 -30.99 27.11
C THR A 270 10.42 -30.78 25.60
N TYR A 271 11.65 -30.96 25.11
CA TYR A 271 11.93 -30.78 23.69
C TYR A 271 12.96 -31.80 23.21
N ASP A 272 12.83 -32.25 21.98
CA ASP A 272 13.81 -33.09 21.27
C ASP A 272 14.84 -32.19 20.56
N ARG A 273 16.11 -32.57 20.71
CA ARG A 273 17.24 -32.03 19.94
C ARG A 273 18.10 -33.18 19.48
N ASP A 274 18.18 -33.40 18.19
CA ASP A 274 18.99 -34.46 17.56
C ASP A 274 18.66 -35.87 18.09
N GLY A 275 17.37 -36.13 18.41
CA GLY A 275 16.88 -37.41 18.93
C GLY A 275 17.12 -37.64 20.41
N LEU A 276 17.43 -36.58 21.17
CA LEU A 276 17.58 -36.59 22.62
C LEU A 276 16.60 -35.65 23.27
N ASP A 277 15.91 -36.13 24.32
CA ASP A 277 15.00 -35.33 25.09
C ASP A 277 15.71 -34.47 26.13
N TYR A 278 15.35 -33.21 26.16
CA TYR A 278 15.79 -32.20 27.12
C TYR A 278 14.57 -31.59 27.83
N THR A 279 14.80 -31.10 29.05
CA THR A 279 13.74 -30.42 29.81
C THR A 279 14.26 -29.07 30.32
N ALA A 280 13.43 -28.04 30.20
CA ALA A 280 13.71 -26.71 30.73
C ALA A 280 12.51 -26.17 31.50
N THR A 281 12.75 -25.56 32.66
CA THR A 281 11.72 -24.83 33.39
C THR A 281 11.75 -23.37 32.96
N ILE A 282 10.63 -22.87 32.51
CA ILE A 282 10.51 -21.58 31.87
C ILE A 282 9.38 -20.79 32.51
N THR A 283 9.65 -19.54 32.86
CA THR A 283 8.61 -18.60 33.25
C THR A 283 8.19 -17.77 32.06
N PRO A 284 6.94 -17.90 31.54
CA PRO A 284 6.46 -17.13 30.42
C PRO A 284 6.55 -15.63 30.69
N LYS A 285 6.93 -14.87 29.67
CA LYS A 285 7.07 -13.43 29.76
C LYS A 285 5.74 -12.73 29.50
N GLU A 286 5.39 -11.82 30.39
CA GLU A 286 4.23 -10.96 30.21
C GLU A 286 4.44 -10.01 29.03
N TYR A 287 3.49 -9.99 28.12
CA TYR A 287 3.44 -9.08 26.98
C TYR A 287 2.14 -8.28 27.01
N ARG A 288 2.27 -6.97 27.12
CA ARG A 288 1.16 -6.03 27.25
C ARG A 288 0.98 -5.27 25.96
N THR A 289 -0.20 -5.32 25.38
CA THR A 289 -0.50 -4.66 24.10
C THR A 289 -1.76 -3.81 24.23
N PRO A 290 -1.67 -2.49 24.00
CA PRO A 290 -2.86 -1.66 23.91
C PRO A 290 -3.78 -2.14 22.79
N GLN A 291 -5.08 -2.13 23.04
CA GLN A 291 -6.12 -2.57 22.11
C GLN A 291 -6.96 -1.38 21.71
N LEU A 292 -7.04 -1.09 20.43
CA LEU A 292 -7.87 0.02 19.94
C LEU A 292 -9.35 -0.12 20.30
N GLY A 293 -9.83 -1.36 20.49
CA GLY A 293 -11.22 -1.64 20.83
C GLY A 293 -12.19 -1.49 19.66
N PHE A 294 -11.69 -1.33 18.43
CA PHE A 294 -12.49 -1.29 17.23
C PHE A 294 -11.71 -1.78 16.00
N SER A 295 -12.44 -2.23 14.99
CA SER A 295 -11.92 -2.50 13.65
C SER A 295 -12.46 -1.48 12.66
N TYR A 296 -11.71 -1.21 11.58
CA TYR A 296 -12.13 -0.26 10.55
C TYR A 296 -11.95 -0.85 9.14
N ASN A 297 -12.68 -0.26 8.19
CA ASN A 297 -12.73 -0.73 6.82
C ASN A 297 -11.39 -0.45 6.11
N LEU A 298 -10.84 -1.47 5.44
CA LEU A 298 -9.73 -1.36 4.48
C LEU A 298 -10.21 -1.63 3.04
N GLY A 299 -11.52 -1.76 2.84
CA GLY A 299 -12.13 -2.02 1.54
C GLY A 299 -12.68 -0.76 0.88
N TYR A 300 -13.14 -0.90 -0.37
CA TYR A 300 -13.66 0.22 -1.15
C TYR A 300 -15.17 0.37 -0.99
N THR A 301 -15.62 1.61 -0.76
CA THR A 301 -17.02 1.99 -0.71
C THR A 301 -17.38 2.86 -1.92
N LYS A 302 -18.49 2.55 -2.59
CA LYS A 302 -18.96 3.32 -3.74
C LYS A 302 -19.26 4.77 -3.35
N THR A 303 -18.89 5.69 -4.23
CA THR A 303 -19.19 7.11 -4.06
C THR A 303 -19.75 7.71 -5.36
N SER A 304 -20.29 8.89 -5.29
CA SER A 304 -20.91 9.57 -6.44
C SER A 304 -20.79 11.10 -6.37
N GLY A 305 -21.06 11.75 -7.49
CA GLY A 305 -21.10 13.21 -7.59
C GLY A 305 -19.72 13.85 -7.33
N LEU A 306 -19.69 14.98 -6.65
CA LEU A 306 -18.48 15.75 -6.38
C LEU A 306 -17.46 14.99 -5.49
N ARG A 307 -17.90 14.00 -4.74
CA ARG A 307 -17.01 13.16 -3.94
C ARG A 307 -16.02 12.37 -4.81
N ILE A 308 -16.41 11.96 -6.02
CA ILE A 308 -15.53 11.30 -6.98
C ILE A 308 -14.33 12.21 -7.31
N LEU A 309 -14.55 13.51 -7.51
CA LEU A 309 -13.50 14.47 -7.81
C LEU A 309 -12.57 14.65 -6.60
N LYS A 310 -13.13 14.82 -5.39
CA LYS A 310 -12.34 14.94 -4.16
C LYS A 310 -11.42 13.73 -3.95
N TYR A 311 -11.98 12.52 -3.96
CA TYR A 311 -11.20 11.31 -3.72
C TYR A 311 -10.32 10.90 -4.91
N GLY A 312 -10.64 11.31 -6.12
CA GLY A 312 -9.77 11.20 -7.29
C GLY A 312 -8.50 12.06 -7.15
N GLU A 313 -8.62 13.24 -6.56
CA GLU A 313 -7.46 14.10 -6.27
C GLU A 313 -6.58 13.50 -5.16
N ILE A 314 -7.19 13.04 -4.06
CA ILE A 314 -6.49 12.39 -2.95
C ILE A 314 -5.80 11.10 -3.43
N GLY A 315 -6.50 10.25 -4.17
CA GLY A 315 -5.92 9.01 -4.73
C GLY A 315 -4.70 9.26 -5.61
N ARG A 316 -4.66 10.40 -6.34
CA ARG A 316 -3.48 10.82 -7.11
C ARG A 316 -2.28 11.13 -6.22
N ALA A 317 -2.49 11.69 -5.04
CA ALA A 317 -1.40 12.06 -4.13
C ALA A 317 -0.76 10.84 -3.43
N HIS A 318 -1.46 9.69 -3.42
CA HIS A 318 -1.03 8.45 -2.78
C HIS A 318 -0.45 7.41 -3.77
N VAL A 319 -0.36 7.75 -5.05
CA VAL A 319 0.29 6.95 -6.10
C VAL A 319 1.67 7.49 -6.39
#